data_b9730d9ecb6ef342f0177edbe60a8e5d
#
_entry.id   b9730d9ecb6ef342f0177edbe60a8e5d
#
_cell.length_a   1.000
_cell.length_b   1.000
_cell.length_c   1.000
_cell.angle_alpha   90.00
_cell.angle_beta   90.00
_cell.angle_gamma   90.00
#
_symmetry.space_group_name_H-M   'P 1'
#
loop_
_entity.id
_entity.type
_entity.pdbx_description
1 polymer ?
#
loop_
_entity_poly.entity_id
_entity_poly.type
_entity_poly.pdbx_seq_one_letter_code
_entity_poly.pdbx_strand_id
1 'polypeptide(L)'
;MQKETVALAESENRKRVVVKVEGDDLIVLLPGTDYVATFYRATPGELLAKSRAGHEVSDSPMTCAEFQGRAWQAANNKARELGWIV
;
A
#
# COMPACT_ATOMS: atom_id res chain seq x y z
N MET A 1 -18.33 24.48 5.92
CA MET A 1 -18.52 23.34 5.02
C MET A 1 -17.24 22.93 4.31
N GLN A 2 -16.55 23.89 3.71
CA GLN A 2 -15.30 23.59 3.02
C GLN A 2 -14.20 23.07 3.95
N LYS A 3 -14.14 23.55 5.20
CA LYS A 3 -13.19 23.08 6.18
C LYS A 3 -13.35 21.61 6.48
N GLU A 4 -14.59 21.16 6.63
CA GLU A 4 -14.86 19.76 6.93
C GLU A 4 -14.48 18.87 5.75
N THR A 5 -14.76 19.31 4.53
CA THR A 5 -14.42 18.57 3.34
C THR A 5 -12.89 18.44 3.22
N VAL A 6 -12.15 19.52 3.49
CA VAL A 6 -10.70 19.51 3.44
C VAL A 6 -10.13 18.58 4.50
N ALA A 7 -10.68 18.64 5.72
CA ALA A 7 -10.23 17.78 6.80
C ALA A 7 -10.44 16.29 6.48
N LEU A 8 -11.59 15.96 5.90
CA LEU A 8 -11.86 14.59 5.48
C LEU A 8 -10.91 14.13 4.40
N ALA A 9 -10.64 14.99 3.42
CA ALA A 9 -9.71 14.67 2.35
C ALA A 9 -8.30 14.43 2.88
N GLU A 10 -7.86 15.26 3.83
CA GLU A 10 -6.54 15.07 4.44
C GLU A 10 -6.48 13.76 5.21
N SER A 11 -7.52 13.42 5.95
CA SER A 11 -7.58 12.18 6.70
C SER A 11 -7.50 10.98 5.78
N GLU A 12 -8.23 11.01 4.66
CA GLU A 12 -8.20 9.94 3.66
C GLU A 12 -6.84 9.86 3.00
N ASN A 13 -6.22 11.00 2.69
CA ASN A 13 -4.91 11.02 2.04
C ASN A 13 -3.84 10.41 2.95
N ARG A 14 -3.94 10.60 4.26
CA ARG A 14 -2.99 10.01 5.20
C ARG A 14 -3.06 8.48 5.21
N LYS A 15 -4.18 7.90 4.77
CA LYS A 15 -4.36 6.46 4.72
C LYS A 15 -4.18 5.90 3.31
N ARG A 16 -3.82 6.74 2.36
CA ARG A 16 -3.66 6.31 0.97
C ARG A 16 -2.28 5.76 0.74
N VAL A 17 -2.21 4.48 0.38
CA VAL A 17 -0.95 3.85 0.04
C VAL A 17 -0.56 4.19 -1.40
N VAL A 18 0.74 4.18 -1.65
CA VAL A 18 1.31 4.44 -2.97
C VAL A 18 1.98 3.17 -3.45
N VAL A 19 1.77 2.82 -4.72
CA VAL A 19 2.37 1.63 -5.31
C VAL A 19 3.39 2.07 -6.35
N LYS A 20 4.61 1.55 -6.22
CA LYS A 20 5.68 1.77 -7.19
C LYS A 20 6.02 0.46 -7.87
N VAL A 21 6.27 0.52 -9.17
CA VAL A 21 6.65 -0.66 -9.95
C VAL A 21 8.14 -0.59 -10.21
N GLU A 22 8.88 -1.62 -9.79
CA GLU A 22 10.32 -1.72 -10.06
C GLU A 22 10.61 -3.13 -10.57
N GLY A 23 10.82 -3.23 -11.89
CA GLY A 23 11.04 -4.53 -12.52
C GLY A 23 9.83 -5.43 -12.30
N ASP A 24 10.05 -6.57 -11.65
CA ASP A 24 8.99 -7.52 -11.31
C ASP A 24 8.46 -7.33 -9.88
N ASP A 25 8.86 -6.25 -9.22
CA ASP A 25 8.45 -5.95 -7.85
C ASP A 25 7.41 -4.83 -7.80
N LEU A 26 6.48 -4.95 -6.86
CA LEU A 26 5.54 -3.89 -6.52
C LEU A 26 5.84 -3.46 -5.10
N ILE A 27 6.20 -2.20 -4.93
CA ILE A 27 6.54 -1.64 -3.62
C ILE A 27 5.39 -0.75 -3.18
N VAL A 28 4.76 -1.12 -2.08
CA VAL A 28 3.64 -0.37 -1.51
C VAL A 28 4.12 0.32 -0.26
N LEU A 29 3.89 1.61 -0.17
CA LEU A 29 4.28 2.38 0.99
C LEU A 29 3.19 3.34 1.41
N LEU A 30 3.22 3.75 2.67
CA LEU A 30 2.33 4.76 3.19
C LEU A 30 3.16 6.02 3.46
N PRO A 31 2.99 7.09 2.65
CA PRO A 31 3.77 8.31 2.81
C PRO A 31 3.64 8.88 4.22
N GLY A 32 4.75 9.37 4.76
CA GLY A 32 4.78 9.93 6.10
C GLY A 32 4.97 8.90 7.21
N THR A 33 5.13 7.62 6.85
CA THR A 33 5.38 6.55 7.81
C THR A 33 6.52 5.69 7.31
N ASP A 34 6.96 4.75 8.16
CA ASP A 34 7.97 3.75 7.81
C ASP A 34 7.36 2.52 7.15
N TYR A 35 6.04 2.48 7.00
CA TYR A 35 5.37 1.30 6.45
C TYR A 35 5.73 1.11 4.99
N VAL A 36 6.24 -0.08 4.67
CA VAL A 36 6.55 -0.48 3.31
C VAL A 36 6.35 -1.99 3.17
N ALA A 37 5.78 -2.41 2.04
CA ALA A 37 5.64 -3.83 1.73
C ALA A 37 6.00 -4.03 0.27
N THR A 38 6.81 -5.06 0.00
CA THR A 38 7.23 -5.38 -1.36
C THR A 38 6.64 -6.72 -1.75
N PHE A 39 6.03 -6.76 -2.93
CA PHE A 39 5.45 -7.97 -3.50
C PHE A 39 6.15 -8.24 -4.82
N TYR A 40 6.27 -9.51 -5.19
CA TYR A 40 6.95 -9.86 -6.43
C TYR A 40 6.11 -10.85 -7.23
N ARG A 41 6.34 -10.83 -8.53
CA ARG A 41 5.69 -11.75 -9.44
C ARG A 41 6.48 -13.05 -9.46
N ALA A 42 5.95 -14.07 -8.78
CA ALA A 42 6.65 -15.35 -8.63
C ALA A 42 6.44 -16.26 -9.85
N THR A 43 5.17 -16.48 -10.19
CA THR A 43 4.79 -17.29 -11.34
C THR A 43 3.66 -16.58 -12.05
N PRO A 44 3.37 -16.93 -13.31
CA PRO A 44 2.24 -16.33 -14.01
C PRO A 44 0.95 -16.47 -13.18
N GLY A 45 0.33 -15.33 -12.90
CA GLY A 45 -0.92 -15.30 -12.15
C GLY A 45 -0.77 -15.24 -10.64
N GLU A 46 0.45 -15.22 -10.11
CA GLU A 46 0.67 -15.20 -8.66
C GLU A 46 1.52 -14.03 -8.21
N LEU A 47 1.11 -13.45 -7.09
CA LEU A 47 1.83 -12.36 -6.45
C LEU A 47 2.13 -12.76 -5.01
N LEU A 48 3.40 -12.71 -4.63
CA LEU A 48 3.84 -13.12 -3.30
C LEU A 48 4.52 -11.98 -2.57
N ALA A 49 4.35 -11.94 -1.25
CA ALA A 49 5.01 -10.95 -0.42
C ALA A 49 6.49 -11.28 -0.30
N LYS A 50 7.34 -10.27 -0.57
CA LYS A 50 8.78 -10.41 -0.51
C LYS A 50 9.34 -9.89 0.80
N SER A 51 8.87 -8.72 1.23
CA SER A 51 9.33 -8.12 2.47
C SER A 51 8.27 -7.15 3.01
N ARG A 52 8.33 -6.94 4.31
CA ARG A 52 7.48 -5.96 4.98
C ARG A 52 8.31 -5.29 6.05
N ALA A 53 8.14 -4.00 6.18
CA ALA A 53 8.88 -3.22 7.17
C ALA A 53 8.02 -2.07 7.66
N GLY A 54 8.38 -1.53 8.81
CA GLY A 54 7.73 -0.39 9.41
C GLY A 54 7.42 -0.61 10.86
N HIS A 55 7.27 0.49 11.58
CA HIS A 55 6.97 0.49 13.00
C HIS A 55 5.68 1.24 13.26
N GLU A 56 4.81 0.63 14.05
CA GLU A 56 3.59 1.27 14.49
C GLU A 56 3.93 2.22 15.63
N VAL A 57 3.60 3.49 15.46
CA VAL A 57 3.75 4.50 16.51
C VAL A 57 2.39 5.07 16.84
N SER A 58 2.29 5.73 18.00
CA SER A 58 1.00 6.16 18.54
C SER A 58 0.22 7.11 17.63
N ASP A 59 0.93 7.86 16.76
CA ASP A 59 0.29 8.80 15.85
C ASP A 59 0.21 8.27 14.41
N SER A 60 0.47 6.98 14.22
CA SER A 60 0.33 6.36 12.91
C SER A 60 -1.12 6.42 12.45
N PRO A 61 -1.37 6.73 11.17
CA PRO A 61 -2.75 6.82 10.66
C PRO A 61 -3.45 5.49 10.61
N MET A 62 -2.72 4.38 10.71
CA MET A 62 -3.30 3.04 10.72
C MET A 62 -2.36 2.08 11.44
N THR A 63 -2.90 0.93 11.84
CA THR A 63 -2.09 -0.12 12.45
C THR A 63 -1.28 -0.84 11.38
N CYS A 64 -0.26 -1.57 11.84
CA CYS A 64 0.55 -2.38 10.94
C CYS A 64 -0.31 -3.41 10.21
N ALA A 65 -1.24 -4.06 10.92
CA ALA A 65 -2.14 -5.04 10.31
C ALA A 65 -3.04 -4.40 9.25
N GLU A 66 -3.55 -3.22 9.52
CA GLU A 66 -4.38 -2.50 8.55
C GLU A 66 -3.56 -2.13 7.31
N PHE A 67 -2.32 -1.67 7.52
CA PHE A 67 -1.44 -1.35 6.39
C PHE A 67 -1.18 -2.58 5.52
N GLN A 68 -0.90 -3.72 6.15
CA GLN A 68 -0.63 -4.95 5.41
C GLN A 68 -1.81 -5.36 4.53
N GLY A 69 -3.03 -5.26 5.06
CA GLY A 69 -4.22 -5.55 4.30
C GLY A 69 -4.42 -4.60 3.12
N ARG A 70 -4.23 -3.30 3.36
CA ARG A 70 -4.34 -2.30 2.31
C ARG A 70 -3.25 -2.46 1.26
N ALA A 71 -2.04 -2.78 1.69
CA ALA A 71 -0.92 -2.98 0.78
C ALA A 71 -1.16 -4.20 -0.13
N TRP A 72 -1.64 -5.28 0.44
CA TRP A 72 -1.98 -6.48 -0.33
C TRP A 72 -3.03 -6.16 -1.39
N GLN A 73 -4.10 -5.47 -0.99
CA GLN A 73 -5.16 -5.12 -1.91
C GLN A 73 -4.66 -4.18 -3.02
N ALA A 74 -3.88 -3.17 -2.65
CA ALA A 74 -3.33 -2.22 -3.61
C ALA A 74 -2.39 -2.91 -4.59
N ALA A 75 -1.53 -3.81 -4.10
CA ALA A 75 -0.61 -4.55 -4.94
C ALA A 75 -1.36 -5.46 -5.91
N ASN A 76 -2.39 -6.13 -5.45
CA ASN A 76 -3.20 -6.98 -6.33
C ASN A 76 -3.91 -6.17 -7.40
N ASN A 77 -4.47 -5.03 -7.04
CA ASN A 77 -5.14 -4.15 -8.00
C ASN A 77 -4.16 -3.68 -9.07
N LYS A 78 -2.94 -3.30 -8.66
CA LYS A 78 -1.93 -2.86 -9.61
C LYS A 78 -1.45 -4.01 -10.49
N ALA A 79 -1.29 -5.19 -9.91
CA ALA A 79 -0.88 -6.36 -10.68
C ALA A 79 -1.90 -6.73 -11.75
N ARG A 80 -3.20 -6.62 -11.43
CA ARG A 80 -4.25 -6.84 -12.42
C ARG A 80 -4.20 -5.79 -13.51
N GLU A 81 -4.00 -4.54 -13.14
CA GLU A 81 -3.89 -3.44 -14.08
C GLU A 81 -2.72 -3.67 -15.05
N LEU A 82 -1.62 -4.22 -14.55
CA LEU A 82 -0.44 -4.52 -15.36
C LEU A 82 -0.54 -5.85 -16.12
N GLY A 83 -1.58 -6.63 -15.87
CA GLY A 83 -1.75 -7.93 -16.50
C GLY A 83 -0.88 -9.03 -15.88
N TRP A 84 -0.34 -8.80 -14.68
CA TRP A 84 0.51 -9.80 -14.01
C TRP A 84 -0.31 -10.93 -13.40
N ILE A 85 -1.53 -10.64 -12.97
CA ILE A 85 -2.45 -11.61 -12.41
C ILE A 85 -3.83 -11.41 -13.04
N VAL A 86 -4.68 -12.39 -12.88
CA VAL A 86 -6.02 -12.38 -13.50
C VAL A 86 -7.08 -11.79 -12.58
#